data_be88fdf3e4b0282b595a850eacf9d863
#
_entry.id   be88fdf3e4b0282b595a850eacf9d863
#
_cell.length_a   1.000
_cell.length_b   1.000
_cell.length_c   1.000
_cell.angle_alpha   90.00
_cell.angle_beta   90.00
_cell.angle_gamma   90.00
#
_symmetry.space_group_name_H-M   'P 1'
#
loop_
_entity.id
_entity.type
_entity.pdbx_description
1 polymer ?
#
loop_
_entity_poly.entity_id
_entity_poly.type
_entity_poly.pdbx_seq_one_letter_code
_entity_poly.pdbx_strand_id
1 'polypeptide(L)'
;EFRDKGFKFTMDDIARRLGVSKKTLYMVVGDKENLFFDTATHIYEQIKKSEQKVMDDDSLTTVEKIKAILVAMPDSYSELDWRQIYQLENSYPRIFARVRVMMEQQWDNTIELLRRGMDEGVIRNVPIPIVKTMFEAALEKYMETTVLIDAGLSFEAAVNGTLDILMKGIES
;
A
#
# COMPACT_ATOMS: atom_id res chain seq x y z
N GLU A 1 16.35 9.76 3.01
CA GLU A 1 16.88 10.18 1.71
C GLU A 1 15.78 10.22 0.65
N PHE A 2 14.97 9.15 0.51
CA PHE A 2 13.87 9.14 -0.47
C PHE A 2 12.85 10.25 -0.20
N ARG A 3 12.48 10.48 1.06
CA ARG A 3 11.57 11.56 1.47
C ARG A 3 12.10 12.94 1.10
N ASP A 4 13.43 13.13 1.22
CA ASP A 4 14.07 14.44 1.01
C ASP A 4 14.43 14.69 -0.45
N LYS A 5 14.81 13.67 -1.22
CA LYS A 5 15.39 13.75 -2.55
C LYS A 5 14.61 13.01 -3.64
N GLY A 6 13.54 12.29 -3.25
CA GLY A 6 12.85 11.39 -4.17
C GLY A 6 13.82 10.38 -4.80
N PHE A 7 13.67 10.09 -6.08
CA PHE A 7 14.57 9.18 -6.82
C PHE A 7 15.97 9.73 -7.11
N LYS A 8 16.24 11.00 -6.80
CA LYS A 8 17.54 11.63 -7.06
C LYS A 8 18.62 11.29 -6.03
N PHE A 9 18.28 10.66 -4.91
CA PHE A 9 19.28 10.21 -3.95
C PHE A 9 20.27 9.23 -4.59
N THR A 10 21.50 9.25 -4.10
CA THR A 10 22.58 8.34 -4.53
C THR A 10 22.89 7.29 -3.46
N MET A 11 23.54 6.19 -3.86
CA MET A 11 24.05 5.20 -2.91
C MET A 11 25.06 5.82 -1.93
N ASP A 12 25.80 6.85 -2.37
CA ASP A 12 26.70 7.60 -1.50
C ASP A 12 25.98 8.39 -0.43
N ASP A 13 24.81 8.94 -0.73
CA ASP A 13 23.98 9.64 0.25
C ASP A 13 23.53 8.67 1.36
N ILE A 14 23.10 7.46 0.97
CA ILE A 14 22.71 6.40 1.90
C ILE A 14 23.90 5.95 2.75
N ALA A 15 25.05 5.64 2.12
CA ALA A 15 26.25 5.20 2.82
C ALA A 15 26.70 6.24 3.85
N ARG A 16 26.70 7.51 3.47
CA ARG A 16 27.05 8.64 4.37
C ARG A 16 26.08 8.74 5.54
N ARG A 17 24.79 8.63 5.30
CA ARG A 17 23.75 8.72 6.34
C ARG A 17 23.83 7.57 7.33
N LEU A 18 24.18 6.36 6.85
CA LEU A 18 24.38 5.17 7.68
C LEU A 18 25.74 5.11 8.35
N GLY A 19 26.68 5.99 8.01
CA GLY A 19 28.05 5.95 8.54
C GLY A 19 28.87 4.75 8.08
N VAL A 20 28.53 4.16 6.91
CA VAL A 20 29.21 3.00 6.34
C VAL A 20 29.94 3.34 5.04
N SER A 21 30.90 2.49 4.64
CA SER A 21 31.55 2.68 3.35
C SER A 21 30.59 2.32 2.18
N LYS A 22 30.76 2.98 1.03
CA LYS A 22 30.04 2.64 -0.20
C LYS A 22 30.19 1.15 -0.55
N LYS A 23 31.40 0.60 -0.39
CA LYS A 23 31.68 -0.82 -0.61
C LYS A 23 30.82 -1.71 0.28
N THR A 24 30.71 -1.36 1.56
CA THR A 24 29.90 -2.11 2.54
C THR A 24 28.42 -2.08 2.14
N LEU A 25 27.91 -0.89 1.74
CA LEU A 25 26.51 -0.76 1.31
C LEU A 25 26.23 -1.65 0.08
N TYR A 26 27.08 -1.58 -0.96
CA TYR A 26 26.93 -2.42 -2.17
C TYR A 26 27.03 -3.92 -1.89
N MET A 27 27.84 -4.33 -0.92
CA MET A 27 27.92 -5.75 -0.51
C MET A 27 26.62 -6.25 0.14
N VAL A 28 25.87 -5.37 0.80
CA VAL A 28 24.65 -5.74 1.51
C VAL A 28 23.43 -5.69 0.58
N VAL A 29 23.27 -4.60 -0.17
CA VAL A 29 22.05 -4.34 -0.96
C VAL A 29 22.23 -4.54 -2.46
N GLY A 30 23.45 -4.81 -2.94
CA GLY A 30 23.77 -4.92 -4.35
C GLY A 30 23.77 -3.56 -5.05
N ASP A 31 22.67 -3.15 -5.62
CA ASP A 31 22.53 -1.89 -6.32
C ASP A 31 21.29 -1.08 -5.86
N LYS A 32 21.06 0.06 -6.48
CA LYS A 32 19.94 0.94 -6.16
C LYS A 32 18.59 0.30 -6.50
N GLU A 33 18.52 -0.52 -7.54
CA GLU A 33 17.30 -1.23 -7.92
C GLU A 33 16.93 -2.27 -6.87
N ASN A 34 17.89 -3.06 -6.42
CA ASN A 34 17.69 -4.03 -5.35
C ASN A 34 17.29 -3.34 -4.04
N LEU A 35 17.93 -2.21 -3.69
CA LEU A 35 17.55 -1.42 -2.52
C LEU A 35 16.09 -0.99 -2.58
N PHE A 36 15.58 -0.55 -3.74
CA PHE A 36 14.16 -0.21 -3.90
C PHE A 36 13.26 -1.43 -3.71
N PHE A 37 13.62 -2.56 -4.32
CA PHE A 37 12.84 -3.77 -4.20
C PHE A 37 12.78 -4.28 -2.75
N ASP A 38 13.92 -4.32 -2.07
CA ASP A 38 14.03 -4.74 -0.68
C ASP A 38 13.23 -3.80 0.24
N THR A 39 13.29 -2.49 -0.04
CA THR A 39 12.49 -1.50 0.70
C THR A 39 10.99 -1.72 0.48
N ALA A 40 10.55 -1.93 -0.76
CA ALA A 40 9.15 -2.23 -1.07
C ALA A 40 8.69 -3.53 -0.39
N THR A 41 9.52 -4.57 -0.44
CA THR A 41 9.24 -5.85 0.24
C THR A 41 9.09 -5.65 1.75
N HIS A 42 9.99 -4.88 2.36
CA HIS A 42 9.91 -4.58 3.79
C HIS A 42 8.63 -3.80 4.15
N ILE A 43 8.27 -2.78 3.37
CA ILE A 43 7.00 -2.04 3.58
C ILE A 43 5.83 -3.01 3.53
N TYR A 44 5.82 -3.89 2.55
CA TYR A 44 4.80 -4.90 2.36
C TYR A 44 4.66 -5.85 3.55
N GLU A 45 5.79 -6.36 4.07
CA GLU A 45 5.79 -7.20 5.26
C GLU A 45 5.22 -6.47 6.49
N GLN A 46 5.48 -5.16 6.63
CA GLN A 46 4.91 -4.38 7.72
C GLN A 46 3.39 -4.17 7.54
N ILE A 47 2.93 -3.94 6.31
CA ILE A 47 1.48 -3.89 6.01
C ILE A 47 0.82 -5.22 6.39
N LYS A 48 1.39 -6.36 5.99
CA LYS A 48 0.87 -7.69 6.36
C LYS A 48 0.80 -7.92 7.87
N LYS A 49 1.77 -7.43 8.62
CA LYS A 49 1.72 -7.48 10.10
C LYS A 49 0.59 -6.61 10.65
N SER A 50 0.31 -5.46 10.03
CA SER A 50 -0.81 -4.61 10.43
C SER A 50 -2.15 -5.25 10.08
N GLU A 51 -2.28 -5.86 8.89
CA GLU A 51 -3.45 -6.65 8.52
C GLU A 51 -3.70 -7.81 9.49
N GLN A 52 -2.65 -8.57 9.87
CA GLN A 52 -2.78 -9.67 10.80
C GLN A 52 -3.29 -9.23 12.17
N LYS A 53 -2.87 -8.08 12.66
CA LYS A 53 -3.41 -7.52 13.91
C LYS A 53 -4.91 -7.26 13.82
N VAL A 54 -5.39 -6.77 12.66
CA VAL A 54 -6.83 -6.59 12.41
C VAL A 54 -7.56 -7.93 12.38
N MET A 55 -6.98 -8.95 11.73
CA MET A 55 -7.56 -10.30 11.68
C MET A 55 -7.72 -10.91 13.07
N ASP A 56 -6.72 -10.74 13.92
CA ASP A 56 -6.63 -11.31 15.27
C ASP A 56 -7.41 -10.50 16.32
N ASP A 57 -7.95 -9.34 15.99
CA ASP A 57 -8.70 -8.49 16.94
C ASP A 57 -10.16 -8.95 17.06
N ASP A 58 -10.44 -9.75 18.08
CA ASP A 58 -11.78 -10.26 18.38
C ASP A 58 -12.78 -9.19 18.86
N SER A 59 -12.32 -7.97 19.14
CA SER A 59 -13.21 -6.85 19.52
C SER A 59 -13.90 -6.23 18.32
N LEU A 60 -13.40 -6.45 17.10
CA LEU A 60 -13.93 -5.89 15.86
C LEU A 60 -14.93 -6.84 15.20
N THR A 61 -16.06 -6.29 14.76
CA THR A 61 -17.01 -6.99 13.88
C THR A 61 -16.38 -7.24 12.49
N THR A 62 -16.96 -8.15 11.72
CA THR A 62 -16.48 -8.44 10.35
C THR A 62 -16.47 -7.18 9.47
N VAL A 63 -17.48 -6.31 9.57
CA VAL A 63 -17.54 -5.04 8.81
C VAL A 63 -16.42 -4.08 9.25
N GLU A 64 -16.17 -3.97 10.55
CA GLU A 64 -15.07 -3.15 11.07
C GLU A 64 -13.71 -3.70 10.65
N LYS A 65 -13.52 -5.02 10.65
CA LYS A 65 -12.30 -5.65 10.12
C LYS A 65 -12.11 -5.36 8.64
N ILE A 66 -13.15 -5.45 7.80
CA ILE A 66 -13.07 -5.11 6.36
C ILE A 66 -12.63 -3.64 6.19
N LYS A 67 -13.22 -2.72 6.95
CA LYS A 67 -12.85 -1.30 6.90
C LYS A 67 -11.40 -1.09 7.36
N ALA A 68 -11.00 -1.70 8.45
CA ALA A 68 -9.66 -1.54 9.01
C ALA A 68 -8.55 -2.13 8.11
N ILE A 69 -8.79 -3.30 7.50
CA ILE A 69 -7.78 -3.99 6.68
C ILE A 69 -7.48 -3.25 5.38
N LEU A 70 -8.49 -2.64 4.74
CA LEU A 70 -8.34 -1.90 3.49
C LEU A 70 -7.55 -0.59 3.65
N VAL A 71 -7.41 -0.09 4.88
CA VAL A 71 -6.60 1.09 5.20
C VAL A 71 -5.43 0.76 6.11
N ALA A 72 -5.17 -0.53 6.35
CA ALA A 72 -4.10 -0.98 7.24
C ALA A 72 -2.73 -0.52 6.72
N MET A 73 -2.19 0.50 7.36
CA MET A 73 -0.89 1.07 7.05
C MET A 73 -0.11 1.27 8.35
N PRO A 74 1.16 0.84 8.41
CA PRO A 74 2.00 1.15 9.57
C PRO A 74 2.20 2.67 9.70
N ASP A 75 2.15 3.19 10.93
CA ASP A 75 2.33 4.62 11.22
C ASP A 75 3.63 5.20 10.62
N SER A 76 4.69 4.37 10.59
CA SER A 76 5.99 4.76 10.00
C SER A 76 5.95 5.11 8.52
N TYR A 77 4.87 4.75 7.81
CA TYR A 77 4.69 4.98 6.37
C TYR A 77 3.52 5.93 6.05
N SER A 78 2.80 6.43 7.04
CA SER A 78 1.68 7.38 6.87
C SER A 78 2.09 8.68 6.16
N GLU A 79 3.35 9.11 6.33
CA GLU A 79 3.88 10.32 5.71
C GLU A 79 4.54 10.09 4.32
N LEU A 80 4.48 8.87 3.77
CA LEU A 80 5.03 8.62 2.44
C LEU A 80 4.17 9.28 1.36
N ASP A 81 4.82 10.00 0.47
CA ASP A 81 4.16 10.45 -0.76
C ASP A 81 4.09 9.30 -1.77
N TRP A 82 2.98 8.60 -1.77
CA TRP A 82 2.72 7.43 -2.62
C TRP A 82 2.80 7.74 -4.11
N ARG A 83 2.59 8.99 -4.51
CA ARG A 83 2.78 9.44 -5.91
C ARG A 83 4.24 9.31 -6.34
N GLN A 84 5.18 9.52 -5.43
CA GLN A 84 6.60 9.28 -5.74
C GLN A 84 6.88 7.80 -6.00
N ILE A 85 6.20 6.88 -5.31
CA ILE A 85 6.35 5.45 -5.56
C ILE A 85 5.87 5.09 -6.96
N TYR A 86 4.81 5.71 -7.45
CA TYR A 86 4.32 5.51 -8.81
C TYR A 86 5.33 5.99 -9.88
N GLN A 87 6.14 6.99 -9.59
CA GLN A 87 7.25 7.43 -10.47
C GLN A 87 8.33 6.34 -10.64
N LEU A 88 8.32 5.29 -9.81
CA LEU A 88 9.20 4.13 -9.97
C LEU A 88 8.98 3.45 -11.33
N GLU A 89 7.75 3.46 -11.84
CA GLU A 89 7.41 2.91 -13.15
C GLU A 89 8.26 3.51 -14.27
N ASN A 90 8.40 4.83 -14.26
CA ASN A 90 9.17 5.54 -15.27
C ASN A 90 10.68 5.39 -15.09
N SER A 91 11.17 5.31 -13.85
CA SER A 91 12.60 5.31 -13.55
C SER A 91 13.19 3.90 -13.49
N TYR A 92 12.40 2.91 -13.04
CA TYR A 92 12.81 1.54 -12.80
C TYR A 92 11.67 0.55 -13.15
N PRO A 93 11.27 0.44 -14.43
CA PRO A 93 10.08 -0.30 -14.84
C PRO A 93 10.12 -1.79 -14.47
N ARG A 94 11.31 -2.41 -14.46
CA ARG A 94 11.46 -3.81 -14.05
C ARG A 94 11.16 -4.03 -12.57
N ILE A 95 11.61 -3.11 -11.72
CA ILE A 95 11.33 -3.16 -10.28
C ILE A 95 9.88 -2.87 -10.01
N PHE A 96 9.32 -1.85 -10.67
CA PHE A 96 7.90 -1.53 -10.55
C PHE A 96 7.00 -2.72 -10.91
N ALA A 97 7.30 -3.43 -12.01
CA ALA A 97 6.55 -4.63 -12.40
C ALA A 97 6.60 -5.73 -11.31
N ARG A 98 7.75 -5.95 -10.67
CA ARG A 98 7.90 -6.92 -9.57
C ARG A 98 7.10 -6.49 -8.32
N VAL A 99 7.18 -5.21 -7.97
CA VAL A 99 6.43 -4.63 -6.84
C VAL A 99 4.94 -4.73 -7.11
N ARG A 100 4.47 -4.41 -8.32
CA ARG A 100 3.06 -4.52 -8.70
C ARG A 100 2.54 -5.95 -8.57
N VAL A 101 3.26 -6.95 -9.05
CA VAL A 101 2.88 -8.37 -8.87
C VAL A 101 2.76 -8.73 -7.38
N MET A 102 3.68 -8.24 -6.56
CA MET A 102 3.62 -8.43 -5.11
C MET A 102 2.36 -7.75 -4.52
N MET A 103 2.01 -6.56 -5.00
CA MET A 103 0.79 -5.84 -4.58
C MET A 103 -0.50 -6.56 -4.97
N GLU A 104 -0.58 -7.09 -6.17
CA GLU A 104 -1.76 -7.80 -6.69
C GLU A 104 -2.08 -9.10 -5.93
N GLN A 105 -1.05 -9.77 -5.37
CA GLN A 105 -1.18 -11.04 -4.65
C GLN A 105 -1.64 -10.89 -3.19
N GLN A 106 -1.84 -9.69 -2.69
CA GLN A 106 -1.98 -9.43 -1.25
C GLN A 106 -3.42 -9.27 -0.74
N TRP A 107 -4.41 -9.75 -1.49
CA TRP A 107 -5.82 -9.59 -1.12
C TRP A 107 -6.41 -10.75 -0.28
N ASP A 108 -5.61 -11.75 0.07
CA ASP A 108 -6.12 -12.98 0.69
C ASP A 108 -6.94 -12.73 1.96
N ASN A 109 -6.42 -11.93 2.91
CA ASN A 109 -7.13 -11.58 4.14
C ASN A 109 -8.40 -10.76 3.87
N THR A 110 -8.34 -9.81 2.94
CA THR A 110 -9.51 -9.00 2.56
C THR A 110 -10.58 -9.85 1.88
N ILE A 111 -10.18 -10.76 1.01
CA ILE A 111 -11.10 -11.71 0.33
C ILE A 111 -11.76 -12.63 1.35
N GLU A 112 -11.02 -13.13 2.33
CA GLU A 112 -11.54 -13.94 3.43
C GLU A 112 -12.60 -13.18 4.22
N LEU A 113 -12.32 -11.94 4.63
CA LEU A 113 -13.27 -11.10 5.35
C LEU A 113 -14.51 -10.75 4.52
N LEU A 114 -14.36 -10.48 3.23
CA LEU A 114 -15.51 -10.24 2.34
C LEU A 114 -16.40 -11.47 2.22
N ARG A 115 -15.83 -12.67 2.06
CA ARG A 115 -16.60 -13.94 2.04
C ARG A 115 -17.31 -14.16 3.36
N ARG A 116 -16.60 -13.99 4.47
CA ARG A 116 -17.17 -14.11 5.81
C ARG A 116 -18.33 -13.12 6.01
N GLY A 117 -18.17 -11.88 5.61
CA GLY A 117 -19.25 -10.87 5.73
C GLY A 117 -20.48 -11.19 4.87
N MET A 118 -20.31 -11.81 3.70
CA MET A 118 -21.41 -12.33 2.88
C MET A 118 -22.10 -13.52 3.56
N ASP A 119 -21.34 -14.45 4.14
CA ASP A 119 -21.87 -15.62 4.86
C ASP A 119 -22.62 -15.22 6.13
N GLU A 120 -22.16 -14.21 6.84
CA GLU A 120 -22.81 -13.61 8.01
C GLU A 120 -24.02 -12.74 7.64
N GLY A 121 -24.19 -12.38 6.36
CA GLY A 121 -25.27 -11.51 5.88
C GLY A 121 -25.09 -10.03 6.25
N VAL A 122 -23.91 -9.62 6.73
CA VAL A 122 -23.60 -8.22 7.10
C VAL A 122 -23.16 -7.40 5.90
N ILE A 123 -22.77 -8.06 4.79
CA ILE A 123 -22.63 -7.45 3.48
C ILE A 123 -23.43 -8.26 2.46
N ARG A 124 -23.99 -7.56 1.46
CA ARG A 124 -24.72 -8.22 0.37
C ARG A 124 -23.81 -9.06 -0.50
N ASN A 125 -24.37 -10.01 -1.23
CA ASN A 125 -23.63 -10.81 -2.20
C ASN A 125 -23.08 -9.92 -3.31
N VAL A 126 -21.75 -9.79 -3.39
CA VAL A 126 -21.05 -8.98 -4.39
C VAL A 126 -19.95 -9.79 -5.08
N PRO A 127 -19.72 -9.57 -6.37
CA PRO A 127 -18.55 -10.15 -7.03
C PRO A 127 -17.26 -9.52 -6.45
N ILE A 128 -16.53 -10.27 -5.65
CA ILE A 128 -15.27 -9.82 -5.01
C ILE A 128 -14.28 -9.18 -6.01
N PRO A 129 -14.09 -9.71 -7.25
CA PRO A 129 -13.21 -9.07 -8.22
C PRO A 129 -13.64 -7.64 -8.57
N ILE A 130 -14.93 -7.31 -8.55
CA ILE A 130 -15.42 -5.95 -8.80
C ILE A 130 -15.01 -5.03 -7.64
N VAL A 131 -15.26 -5.45 -6.39
CA VAL A 131 -14.87 -4.67 -5.20
C VAL A 131 -13.36 -4.40 -5.21
N LYS A 132 -12.56 -5.45 -5.45
CA LYS A 132 -11.11 -5.35 -5.57
C LYS A 132 -10.71 -4.33 -6.63
N THR A 133 -11.18 -4.51 -7.87
CA THR A 133 -10.81 -3.65 -8.99
C THR A 133 -11.22 -2.20 -8.76
N MET A 134 -12.40 -1.95 -8.18
CA MET A 134 -12.85 -0.57 -7.90
C MET A 134 -11.94 0.12 -6.88
N PHE A 135 -11.55 -0.59 -5.83
CA PHE A 135 -10.67 -0.04 -4.81
C PHE A 135 -9.25 0.20 -5.36
N GLU A 136 -8.67 -0.79 -6.03
CA GLU A 136 -7.34 -0.69 -6.65
C GLU A 136 -7.28 0.42 -7.68
N ALA A 137 -8.27 0.53 -8.58
CA ALA A 137 -8.33 1.57 -9.61
C ALA A 137 -8.43 2.98 -9.01
N ALA A 138 -9.15 3.13 -7.88
CA ALA A 138 -9.20 4.40 -7.17
C ALA A 138 -7.82 4.78 -6.60
N LEU A 139 -7.15 3.84 -5.91
CA LEU A 139 -5.81 4.06 -5.36
C LEU A 139 -4.79 4.40 -6.46
N GLU A 140 -4.80 3.63 -7.54
CA GLU A 140 -3.94 3.85 -8.70
C GLU A 140 -4.16 5.27 -9.26
N LYS A 141 -5.41 5.66 -9.47
CA LYS A 141 -5.75 7.00 -9.97
C LYS A 141 -5.30 8.13 -9.06
N TYR A 142 -5.38 7.93 -7.74
CA TYR A 142 -4.90 8.91 -6.77
C TYR A 142 -3.38 9.08 -6.79
N MET A 143 -2.65 8.02 -7.11
CA MET A 143 -1.18 8.05 -7.22
C MET A 143 -0.70 8.56 -8.57
N GLU A 144 -1.43 8.28 -9.66
CA GLU A 144 -1.04 8.67 -11.03
C GLU A 144 -1.26 10.15 -11.35
N THR A 145 -2.26 10.78 -10.74
CA THR A 145 -2.76 12.07 -11.19
C THR A 145 -2.76 13.14 -10.10
N THR A 146 -3.07 14.37 -10.50
CA THR A 146 -3.21 15.52 -9.58
C THR A 146 -4.63 15.64 -9.01
N VAL A 147 -5.53 14.68 -9.26
CA VAL A 147 -6.95 14.78 -8.91
C VAL A 147 -7.19 15.14 -7.44
N LEU A 148 -6.37 14.61 -6.52
CA LEU A 148 -6.48 14.93 -5.09
C LEU A 148 -5.98 16.34 -4.77
N ILE A 149 -4.91 16.77 -5.42
CA ILE A 149 -4.36 18.13 -5.26
C ILE A 149 -5.39 19.14 -5.74
N ASP A 150 -5.97 18.91 -6.92
CA ASP A 150 -6.96 19.77 -7.53
C ASP A 150 -8.24 19.86 -6.70
N ALA A 151 -8.56 18.78 -5.97
CA ALA A 151 -9.70 18.72 -5.04
C ALA A 151 -9.37 19.19 -3.61
N GLY A 152 -8.11 19.52 -3.29
CA GLY A 152 -7.68 19.88 -1.95
C GLY A 152 -7.78 18.74 -0.92
N LEU A 153 -7.69 17.47 -1.37
CA LEU A 153 -7.81 16.29 -0.53
C LEU A 153 -6.44 15.68 -0.23
N SER A 154 -6.25 15.21 1.00
CA SER A 154 -5.12 14.33 1.33
C SER A 154 -5.36 12.92 0.77
N PHE A 155 -4.28 12.15 0.56
CA PHE A 155 -4.37 10.76 0.13
C PHE A 155 -5.20 9.93 1.14
N GLU A 156 -4.93 10.09 2.43
CA GLU A 156 -5.66 9.42 3.50
C GLU A 156 -7.17 9.74 3.47
N ALA A 157 -7.54 11.01 3.33
CA ALA A 157 -8.94 11.43 3.23
C ALA A 157 -9.63 10.81 2.01
N ALA A 158 -8.94 10.72 0.87
CA ALA A 158 -9.48 10.13 -0.34
C ALA A 158 -9.66 8.61 -0.22
N VAL A 159 -8.69 7.90 0.37
CA VAL A 159 -8.78 6.45 0.61
C VAL A 159 -9.95 6.15 1.56
N ASN A 160 -10.04 6.84 2.68
CA ASN A 160 -11.14 6.67 3.63
C ASN A 160 -12.50 7.01 3.01
N GLY A 161 -12.58 8.07 2.19
CA GLY A 161 -13.80 8.43 1.48
C GLY A 161 -14.23 7.37 0.46
N THR A 162 -13.28 6.81 -0.29
CA THR A 162 -13.54 5.71 -1.23
C THR A 162 -14.04 4.47 -0.49
N LEU A 163 -13.41 4.13 0.62
CA LEU A 163 -13.81 3.01 1.45
C LEU A 163 -15.23 3.21 2.01
N ASP A 164 -15.55 4.39 2.51
CA ASP A 164 -16.88 4.70 3.04
C ASP A 164 -17.96 4.55 1.95
N ILE A 165 -17.71 5.04 0.74
CA ILE A 165 -18.63 4.88 -0.40
C ILE A 165 -18.81 3.41 -0.78
N LEU A 166 -17.71 2.64 -0.87
CA LEU A 166 -17.76 1.21 -1.20
C LEU A 166 -18.54 0.44 -0.13
N MET A 167 -18.23 0.66 1.14
CA MET A 167 -18.87 -0.06 2.24
C MET A 167 -20.36 0.25 2.33
N LYS A 168 -20.78 1.52 2.23
CA LYS A 168 -22.21 1.89 2.15
C LYS A 168 -22.94 1.28 0.95
N GLY A 169 -22.21 0.96 -0.12
CA GLY A 169 -22.75 0.28 -1.29
C GLY A 169 -22.91 -1.23 -1.13
N ILE A 170 -22.27 -1.86 -0.15
CA ILE A 170 -22.24 -3.32 0.03
C ILE A 170 -22.76 -3.80 1.40
N GLU A 171 -22.78 -2.96 2.41
CA GLU A 171 -23.41 -3.27 3.72
C GLU A 171 -24.92 -3.57 3.54
N SER A 172 -25.43 -4.52 4.34
CA SER A 172 -26.84 -4.95 4.33
C SER A 172 -27.68 -4.17 5.31
#